data_e3f36d921614c0fc3bf92f6b9ac1774c
#
_entry.id   e3f36d921614c0fc3bf92f6b9ac1774c
#
_cell.length_a   1.000
_cell.length_b   1.000
_cell.length_c   1.000
_cell.angle_alpha   90.00
_cell.angle_beta   90.00
_cell.angle_gamma   90.00
#
_symmetry.space_group_name_H-M   'P 1'
#
loop_
_entity.id
_entity.type
_entity.pdbx_description
1 polymer ?
#
loop_
_entity_poly.entity_id
_entity_poly.type
_entity_poly.pdbx_seq_one_letter_code
_entity_poly.pdbx_strand_id
1 'polypeptide(L)'
;IMACRIGPFARHFYKKIHKLGGTLYLNPDGHEWLRAKWPTPIRKYWKISEQMMVKYCDLAICDSVNIEKYIHECYDNKGIKKRSPKTTFIAYGADLTLSKLADDDDKLVNWYKEKGLTKKNYYLVVGRFVPENSFEVMIREFMKSNSQKDFALITNVNDKFLNELEEKLHFKSDKRIKFVGTVYNQ
;
A
#
# COMPACT_ATOMS: atom_id res chain seq x y z
N ILE A 1 0.71 -9.57 17.60
CA ILE A 1 0.62 -8.29 16.85
C ILE A 1 -0.84 -7.99 16.58
N MET A 2 -1.23 -6.77 16.74
CA MET A 2 -2.62 -6.33 16.64
C MET A 2 -2.71 -5.27 15.54
N ALA A 3 -3.70 -5.39 14.65
CA ALA A 3 -4.00 -4.37 13.65
C ALA A 3 -5.07 -3.39 14.15
N CYS A 4 -5.15 -2.18 13.59
CA CYS A 4 -6.05 -1.12 14.05
C CYS A 4 -7.57 -1.40 13.93
N ARG A 5 -8.00 -2.66 13.88
CA ARG A 5 -9.41 -3.04 13.66
C ARG A 5 -10.25 -3.19 14.92
N ILE A 6 -9.62 -3.45 16.06
CA ILE A 6 -10.31 -3.81 17.31
C ILE A 6 -10.26 -2.70 18.36
N GLY A 7 -10.03 -1.47 17.96
CA GLY A 7 -9.80 -0.33 18.84
C GLY A 7 -10.74 -0.19 20.03
N PRO A 8 -12.08 -0.28 19.87
CA PRO A 8 -13.00 -0.19 21.00
C PRO A 8 -12.76 -1.25 22.08
N PHE A 9 -12.21 -2.40 21.69
CA PHE A 9 -11.89 -3.51 22.59
C PHE A 9 -10.42 -3.53 23.04
N ALA A 10 -9.58 -2.62 22.54
CA ALA A 10 -8.15 -2.59 22.82
C ALA A 10 -7.83 -2.62 24.32
N ARG A 11 -8.58 -1.84 25.14
CA ARG A 11 -8.42 -1.83 26.59
C ARG A 11 -8.69 -3.19 27.24
N HIS A 12 -9.72 -3.90 26.77
CA HIS A 12 -10.08 -5.21 27.29
C HIS A 12 -8.98 -6.23 26.98
N PHE A 13 -8.56 -6.31 25.74
CA PHE A 13 -7.49 -7.22 25.31
C PHE A 13 -6.16 -6.90 25.99
N TYR A 14 -5.79 -5.62 26.09
CA TYR A 14 -4.60 -5.19 26.80
C TYR A 14 -4.58 -5.72 28.24
N LYS A 15 -5.65 -5.49 29.01
CA LYS A 15 -5.74 -5.98 30.38
C LYS A 15 -5.68 -7.49 30.49
N LYS A 16 -6.38 -8.21 29.59
CA LYS A 16 -6.41 -9.68 29.61
C LYS A 16 -5.04 -10.26 29.28
N ILE A 17 -4.36 -9.73 28.27
CA ILE A 17 -3.03 -10.18 27.86
C ILE A 17 -2.02 -9.94 28.97
N HIS A 18 -2.02 -8.77 29.58
CA HIS A 18 -1.12 -8.44 30.70
C HIS A 18 -1.38 -9.32 31.92
N LYS A 19 -2.65 -9.64 32.22
CA LYS A 19 -2.99 -10.57 33.32
C LYS A 19 -2.40 -11.97 33.10
N LEU A 20 -2.20 -12.35 31.83
CA LEU A 20 -1.59 -13.63 31.43
C LEU A 20 -0.06 -13.53 31.25
N GLY A 21 0.58 -12.42 31.64
CA GLY A 21 2.01 -12.20 31.47
C GLY A 21 2.47 -11.85 30.05
N GLY A 22 1.53 -11.59 29.13
CA GLY A 22 1.83 -11.27 27.74
C GLY A 22 2.08 -9.79 27.48
N THR A 23 2.65 -9.49 26.31
CA THR A 23 2.92 -8.14 25.80
C THR A 23 2.14 -7.89 24.52
N LEU A 24 1.58 -6.70 24.36
CA LEU A 24 0.75 -6.33 23.23
C LEU A 24 1.49 -5.39 22.28
N TYR A 25 1.86 -5.89 21.11
CA TYR A 25 2.46 -5.08 20.05
C TYR A 25 1.41 -4.62 19.03
N LEU A 26 1.51 -3.38 18.61
CA LEU A 26 0.68 -2.78 17.58
C LEU A 26 1.49 -2.60 16.30
N ASN A 27 0.95 -3.04 15.17
CA ASN A 27 1.35 -2.52 13.87
C ASN A 27 0.29 -1.50 13.42
N PRO A 28 0.60 -0.19 13.37
CA PRO A 28 -0.37 0.84 13.01
C PRO A 28 -0.77 0.79 11.53
N ASP A 29 0.04 0.13 10.68
CA ASP A 29 -0.15 0.11 9.22
C ASP A 29 -0.22 1.56 8.66
N GLY A 30 -0.82 1.75 7.48
CA GLY A 30 -1.06 3.08 6.94
C GLY A 30 -2.31 3.76 7.52
N HIS A 31 -2.63 4.94 7.00
CA HIS A 31 -3.78 5.74 7.40
C HIS A 31 -5.09 5.18 6.84
N GLU A 32 -5.57 4.05 7.36
CA GLU A 32 -6.78 3.38 6.85
C GLU A 32 -8.01 4.31 6.85
N TRP A 33 -8.09 5.23 7.80
CA TRP A 33 -9.16 6.22 7.90
C TRP A 33 -9.13 7.29 6.79
N LEU A 34 -8.05 7.42 6.01
CA LEU A 34 -7.97 8.30 4.84
C LEU A 34 -8.41 7.63 3.54
N ARG A 35 -8.55 6.31 3.50
CA ARG A 35 -8.86 5.60 2.27
C ARG A 35 -10.24 5.94 1.74
N ALA A 36 -10.32 6.31 0.47
CA ALA A 36 -11.55 6.73 -0.21
C ALA A 36 -12.64 5.65 -0.23
N LYS A 37 -12.27 4.36 -0.18
CA LYS A 37 -13.20 3.23 -0.16
C LYS A 37 -14.15 3.21 1.06
N TRP A 38 -13.82 3.93 2.15
CA TRP A 38 -14.61 3.93 3.36
C TRP A 38 -15.56 5.13 3.44
N PRO A 39 -16.85 4.93 3.72
CA PRO A 39 -17.78 6.01 4.02
C PRO A 39 -17.41 6.70 5.34
N THR A 40 -17.84 7.95 5.49
CA THR A 40 -17.47 8.82 6.63
C THR A 40 -17.63 8.17 8.02
N PRO A 41 -18.73 7.44 8.35
CA PRO A 41 -18.85 6.81 9.66
C PRO A 41 -17.75 5.77 9.92
N ILE A 42 -17.38 4.99 8.90
CA ILE A 42 -16.34 3.98 9.00
C ILE A 42 -14.96 4.64 9.14
N ARG A 43 -14.71 5.74 8.42
CA ARG A 43 -13.46 6.51 8.56
C ARG A 43 -13.31 7.06 9.99
N LYS A 44 -14.38 7.58 10.60
CA LYS A 44 -14.39 8.00 12.01
C LYS A 44 -14.09 6.83 12.96
N TYR A 45 -14.71 5.67 12.72
CA TYR A 45 -14.42 4.45 13.48
C TYR A 45 -12.93 4.07 13.42
N TRP A 46 -12.33 4.07 12.21
CA TRP A 46 -10.91 3.78 12.04
C TRP A 46 -10.02 4.74 12.82
N LYS A 47 -10.32 6.04 12.79
CA LYS A 47 -9.53 7.05 13.52
C LYS A 47 -9.61 6.85 15.03
N ILE A 48 -10.80 6.59 15.57
CA ILE A 48 -10.99 6.29 16.99
C ILE A 48 -10.30 4.98 17.36
N SER A 49 -10.41 3.98 16.50
CA SER A 49 -9.78 2.68 16.69
C SER A 49 -8.27 2.80 16.78
N GLU A 50 -7.63 3.51 15.84
CA GLU A 50 -6.19 3.81 15.87
C GLU A 50 -5.78 4.47 17.18
N GLN A 51 -6.49 5.53 17.59
CA GLN A 51 -6.21 6.23 18.84
C GLN A 51 -6.26 5.30 20.08
N MET A 52 -7.29 4.45 20.15
CA MET A 52 -7.44 3.52 21.27
C MET A 52 -6.36 2.45 21.26
N MET A 53 -5.96 1.96 20.10
CA MET A 53 -4.93 0.95 19.97
C MET A 53 -3.54 1.47 20.29
N VAL A 54 -3.19 2.67 19.83
CA VAL A 54 -1.94 3.35 20.20
C VAL A 54 -1.89 3.58 21.72
N LYS A 55 -3.03 3.93 22.35
CA LYS A 55 -3.11 4.13 23.80
C LYS A 55 -2.90 2.85 24.61
N TYR A 56 -3.34 1.71 24.09
CA TYR A 56 -3.37 0.42 24.81
C TYR A 56 -2.44 -0.63 24.18
N CYS A 57 -1.33 -0.22 23.59
CA CYS A 57 -0.24 -1.12 23.24
C CYS A 57 0.98 -0.88 24.15
N ASP A 58 1.85 -1.87 24.21
CA ASP A 58 3.14 -1.76 24.90
C ASP A 58 4.21 -1.16 23.98
N LEU A 59 4.14 -1.49 22.69
CA LEU A 59 5.03 -1.01 21.65
C LEU A 59 4.29 -0.94 20.31
N ALA A 60 4.40 0.19 19.61
CA ALA A 60 3.99 0.32 18.23
C ALA A 60 5.19 0.06 17.31
N ILE A 61 5.08 -0.97 16.48
CA ILE A 61 6.08 -1.34 15.48
C ILE A 61 5.65 -0.71 14.15
N CYS A 62 6.28 0.40 13.79
CA CYS A 62 5.99 1.15 12.58
C CYS A 62 6.76 0.56 11.39
N ASP A 63 6.15 0.49 10.22
CA ASP A 63 6.77 -0.03 9.00
C ASP A 63 7.57 1.03 8.23
N SER A 64 7.39 2.31 8.59
CA SER A 64 8.16 3.42 8.04
C SER A 64 8.45 4.50 9.08
N VAL A 65 9.54 5.22 8.89
CA VAL A 65 9.91 6.38 9.71
C VAL A 65 8.81 7.45 9.70
N ASN A 66 8.11 7.60 8.58
CA ASN A 66 7.01 8.56 8.48
C ASN A 66 5.80 8.17 9.31
N ILE A 67 5.49 6.86 9.40
CA ILE A 67 4.42 6.38 10.29
C ILE A 67 4.82 6.56 11.77
N GLU A 68 6.06 6.28 12.12
CA GLU A 68 6.55 6.54 13.49
C GLU A 68 6.42 8.03 13.85
N LYS A 69 6.89 8.92 12.99
CA LYS A 69 6.76 10.36 13.17
C LYS A 69 5.29 10.80 13.31
N TYR A 70 4.41 10.30 12.45
CA TYR A 70 2.98 10.55 12.53
C TYR A 70 2.37 10.11 13.87
N ILE A 71 2.74 8.93 14.40
CA ILE A 71 2.25 8.45 15.69
C ILE A 71 2.64 9.43 16.80
N HIS A 72 3.87 9.91 16.81
CA HIS A 72 4.32 10.91 17.77
C HIS A 72 3.63 12.26 17.61
N GLU A 73 3.52 12.79 16.39
CA GLU A 73 2.83 14.05 16.11
C GLU A 73 1.35 14.03 16.54
N CYS A 74 0.68 12.90 16.37
CA CYS A 74 -0.73 12.76 16.70
C CYS A 74 -1.00 12.42 18.16
N TYR A 75 -0.12 11.66 18.82
CA TYR A 75 -0.46 11.01 20.10
C TYR A 75 0.48 11.35 21.25
N ASP A 76 1.59 12.04 21.02
CA ASP A 76 2.45 12.50 22.11
C ASP A 76 1.70 13.49 23.00
N ASN A 77 1.72 13.21 24.29
CA ASN A 77 1.10 14.06 25.32
C ASN A 77 -0.38 14.44 25.06
N LYS A 78 -1.04 13.75 24.12
CA LYS A 78 -2.45 13.96 23.77
C LYS A 78 -3.32 12.87 24.43
N GLY A 79 -4.29 13.28 25.22
CA GLY A 79 -5.29 12.40 25.81
C GLY A 79 -5.26 12.34 27.33
N ILE A 80 -6.18 11.54 27.92
CA ILE A 80 -6.50 11.53 29.36
C ILE A 80 -5.30 11.14 30.25
N LYS A 81 -4.25 10.51 29.73
CA LYS A 81 -3.09 10.07 30.50
C LYS A 81 -1.75 10.65 30.09
N LYS A 82 -1.70 11.64 29.20
CA LYS A 82 -0.44 12.29 28.74
C LYS A 82 0.74 11.31 28.60
N ARG A 83 0.53 10.18 27.96
CA ARG A 83 1.55 9.15 27.77
C ARG A 83 1.91 9.09 26.29
N SER A 84 3.17 9.36 25.98
CA SER A 84 3.73 9.10 24.67
C SER A 84 3.76 7.61 24.40
N PRO A 85 3.32 7.14 23.22
CA PRO A 85 3.44 5.74 22.83
C PRO A 85 4.93 5.37 22.72
N LYS A 86 5.26 4.15 23.12
CA LYS A 86 6.56 3.57 22.77
C LYS A 86 6.50 3.12 21.32
N THR A 87 7.49 3.50 20.52
CA THR A 87 7.55 3.13 19.10
C THR A 87 8.88 2.49 18.77
N THR A 88 8.91 1.77 17.67
CA THR A 88 10.11 1.33 16.99
C THR A 88 9.82 1.24 15.50
N PHE A 89 10.84 1.39 14.67
CA PHE A 89 10.74 1.29 13.22
C PHE A 89 11.38 -0.01 12.75
N ILE A 90 10.60 -0.81 12.00
CA ILE A 90 11.08 -2.01 11.31
C ILE A 90 10.52 -1.96 9.90
N ALA A 91 11.38 -1.64 8.92
CA ALA A 91 10.97 -1.63 7.52
C ALA A 91 10.60 -3.03 7.01
N TYR A 92 9.71 -3.08 6.03
CA TYR A 92 9.53 -4.31 5.27
C TYR A 92 10.83 -4.67 4.54
N GLY A 93 11.18 -5.95 4.61
CA GLY A 93 12.27 -6.49 3.82
C GLY A 93 11.86 -6.73 2.37
N ALA A 94 12.85 -6.92 1.51
CA ALA A 94 12.67 -7.39 0.15
C ALA A 94 13.54 -8.62 -0.08
N ASP A 95 13.06 -9.57 -0.86
CA ASP A 95 13.90 -10.65 -1.36
C ASP A 95 14.83 -10.08 -2.44
N LEU A 96 16.11 -10.20 -2.22
CA LEU A 96 17.16 -9.74 -3.13
C LEU A 96 17.63 -10.82 -4.09
N THR A 97 16.99 -11.98 -4.10
CA THR A 97 17.31 -13.06 -5.02
C THR A 97 17.04 -12.62 -6.46
N LEU A 98 18.09 -12.59 -7.26
CA LEU A 98 17.96 -12.24 -8.67
C LEU A 98 17.25 -13.38 -9.44
N SER A 99 16.56 -13.01 -10.51
CA SER A 99 16.01 -13.98 -11.44
C SER A 99 17.12 -14.89 -11.97
N LYS A 100 16.82 -16.19 -12.05
CA LYS A 100 17.72 -17.19 -12.67
C LYS A 100 17.62 -17.21 -14.19
N LEU A 101 16.61 -16.50 -14.77
CA LEU A 101 16.44 -16.43 -16.21
C LEU A 101 17.50 -15.49 -16.79
N ALA A 102 18.21 -15.98 -17.80
CA ALA A 102 19.09 -15.14 -18.60
C ALA A 102 18.25 -14.13 -19.41
N ASP A 103 18.89 -13.07 -19.79
CA ASP A 103 18.25 -11.96 -20.55
C ASP A 103 17.71 -12.41 -21.93
N ASP A 104 18.20 -13.49 -22.47
CA ASP A 104 17.85 -14.14 -23.74
C ASP A 104 17.11 -15.47 -23.58
N ASP A 105 16.68 -15.80 -22.35
CA ASP A 105 15.89 -16.99 -22.09
C ASP A 105 14.58 -16.95 -22.90
N ASP A 106 14.29 -18.05 -23.60
CA ASP A 106 13.10 -18.16 -24.49
C ASP A 106 11.79 -17.84 -23.76
N LYS A 107 11.67 -18.20 -22.48
CA LYS A 107 10.47 -17.87 -21.68
C LYS A 107 10.30 -16.36 -21.56
N LEU A 108 11.38 -15.63 -21.31
CA LEU A 108 11.36 -14.19 -21.16
C LEU A 108 11.11 -13.50 -22.51
N VAL A 109 11.76 -13.95 -23.55
CA VAL A 109 11.59 -13.44 -24.94
C VAL A 109 10.14 -13.63 -25.41
N ASN A 110 9.56 -14.82 -25.20
CA ASN A 110 8.17 -15.11 -25.57
C ASN A 110 7.19 -14.29 -24.76
N TRP A 111 7.45 -14.08 -23.46
CA TRP A 111 6.63 -13.22 -22.60
C TRP A 111 6.62 -11.76 -23.10
N TYR A 112 7.77 -11.18 -23.43
CA TYR A 112 7.82 -9.83 -24.01
C TYR A 112 7.01 -9.74 -25.29
N LYS A 113 7.15 -10.74 -26.17
CA LYS A 113 6.39 -10.80 -27.43
C LYS A 113 4.89 -10.88 -27.21
N GLU A 114 4.45 -11.75 -26.28
CA GLU A 114 3.03 -11.89 -25.91
C GLU A 114 2.45 -10.59 -25.34
N LYS A 115 3.20 -9.87 -24.50
CA LYS A 115 2.75 -8.62 -23.89
C LYS A 115 2.97 -7.39 -24.77
N GLY A 116 3.52 -7.57 -25.96
CA GLY A 116 3.80 -6.47 -26.89
C GLY A 116 4.80 -5.45 -26.35
N LEU A 117 5.75 -5.91 -25.54
CA LEU A 117 6.79 -5.09 -24.91
C LEU A 117 8.15 -5.34 -25.57
N THR A 118 8.95 -4.28 -25.63
CA THR A 118 10.36 -4.40 -26.03
C THR A 118 11.24 -4.36 -24.79
N LYS A 119 12.13 -5.35 -24.62
CA LYS A 119 13.06 -5.46 -23.51
C LYS A 119 13.80 -4.14 -23.25
N LYS A 120 13.82 -3.72 -21.99
CA LYS A 120 14.48 -2.48 -21.52
C LYS A 120 13.95 -1.17 -22.15
N ASN A 121 12.85 -1.24 -22.94
CA ASN A 121 12.27 -0.06 -23.59
C ASN A 121 10.86 0.27 -23.05
N TYR A 122 10.66 0.17 -21.75
CA TYR A 122 9.41 0.53 -21.08
C TYR A 122 9.67 1.08 -19.68
N TYR A 123 8.70 1.85 -19.19
CA TYR A 123 8.55 2.16 -17.76
C TYR A 123 7.64 1.13 -17.13
N LEU A 124 7.97 0.70 -15.92
CA LEU A 124 7.24 -0.36 -15.21
C LEU A 124 6.56 0.20 -13.97
N VAL A 125 5.28 -0.11 -13.82
CA VAL A 125 4.53 0.07 -12.57
C VAL A 125 3.98 -1.27 -12.13
N VAL A 126 4.24 -1.63 -10.87
CA VAL A 126 3.70 -2.83 -10.23
C VAL A 126 2.90 -2.42 -9.02
N GLY A 127 1.62 -2.77 -8.96
CA GLY A 127 0.79 -2.40 -7.82
C GLY A 127 -0.67 -2.77 -7.97
N ARG A 128 -1.44 -2.57 -6.90
CA ARG A 128 -2.90 -2.74 -6.95
C ARG A 128 -3.53 -1.59 -7.73
N PHE A 129 -4.45 -1.92 -8.64
CA PHE A 129 -5.16 -0.94 -9.45
C PHE A 129 -6.29 -0.28 -8.65
N VAL A 130 -5.90 0.67 -7.81
CA VAL A 130 -6.78 1.41 -6.92
C VAL A 130 -6.45 2.90 -6.95
N PRO A 131 -7.42 3.80 -6.71
CA PRO A 131 -7.21 5.25 -6.75
C PRO A 131 -6.04 5.73 -5.87
N GLU A 132 -5.87 5.11 -4.70
CA GLU A 132 -4.83 5.47 -3.73
C GLU A 132 -3.39 5.28 -4.27
N ASN A 133 -3.22 4.45 -5.30
CA ASN A 133 -1.92 4.21 -5.94
C ASN A 133 -1.64 5.17 -7.11
N SER A 134 -2.45 6.23 -7.26
CA SER A 134 -2.22 7.34 -8.20
C SER A 134 -2.13 6.96 -9.68
N PHE A 135 -2.76 5.86 -10.10
CA PHE A 135 -2.76 5.44 -11.51
C PHE A 135 -3.30 6.51 -12.45
N GLU A 136 -4.33 7.26 -12.05
CA GLU A 136 -4.87 8.38 -12.83
C GLU A 136 -3.78 9.40 -13.15
N VAL A 137 -3.02 9.81 -12.14
CA VAL A 137 -1.95 10.80 -12.30
C VAL A 137 -0.84 10.26 -13.20
N MET A 138 -0.39 9.03 -12.94
CA MET A 138 0.69 8.42 -13.71
C MET A 138 0.32 8.27 -15.20
N ILE A 139 -0.87 7.76 -15.49
CA ILE A 139 -1.35 7.58 -16.86
C ILE A 139 -1.48 8.94 -17.56
N ARG A 140 -2.13 9.91 -16.91
CA ARG A 140 -2.32 11.25 -17.45
C ARG A 140 -1.01 11.95 -17.79
N GLU A 141 -0.04 11.91 -16.89
CA GLU A 141 1.24 12.58 -17.11
C GLU A 141 2.12 11.81 -18.12
N PHE A 142 2.03 10.48 -18.15
CA PHE A 142 2.68 9.69 -19.19
C PHE A 142 2.14 10.03 -20.60
N MET A 143 0.83 10.13 -20.77
CA MET A 143 0.21 10.49 -22.06
C MET A 143 0.69 11.85 -22.58
N LYS A 144 0.97 12.80 -21.68
CA LYS A 144 1.53 14.11 -22.05
C LYS A 144 3.00 14.07 -22.43
N SER A 145 3.69 12.98 -22.08
CA SER A 145 5.13 12.87 -22.33
C SER A 145 5.42 12.55 -23.80
N ASN A 146 6.57 13.03 -24.29
CA ASN A 146 7.11 12.69 -25.61
C ASN A 146 7.91 11.38 -25.60
N SER A 147 7.77 10.54 -24.56
CA SER A 147 8.49 9.27 -24.47
C SER A 147 8.12 8.34 -25.62
N GLN A 148 9.12 7.69 -26.17
CA GLN A 148 8.93 6.62 -27.17
C GLN A 148 8.89 5.23 -26.53
N LYS A 149 8.98 5.15 -25.19
CA LYS A 149 8.92 3.90 -24.45
C LYS A 149 7.47 3.54 -24.11
N ASP A 150 7.21 2.26 -23.96
CA ASP A 150 5.94 1.78 -23.44
C ASP A 150 5.79 2.07 -21.93
N PHE A 151 4.55 2.08 -21.45
CA PHE A 151 4.18 2.17 -20.06
C PHE A 151 3.50 0.88 -19.63
N ALA A 152 4.27 -0.03 -19.03
CA ALA A 152 3.84 -1.36 -18.63
C ALA A 152 3.25 -1.36 -17.22
N LEU A 153 1.99 -1.75 -17.10
CA LEU A 153 1.24 -1.79 -15.84
C LEU A 153 0.99 -3.25 -15.45
N ILE A 154 1.76 -3.74 -14.46
CA ILE A 154 1.54 -5.06 -13.86
C ILE A 154 0.58 -4.90 -12.70
N THR A 155 -0.67 -5.25 -12.94
CA THR A 155 -1.75 -5.05 -11.96
C THR A 155 -2.91 -6.00 -12.21
N ASN A 156 -3.68 -6.27 -11.14
CA ASN A 156 -5.00 -6.88 -11.28
C ASN A 156 -6.02 -5.78 -11.54
N VAL A 157 -6.56 -5.75 -12.74
CA VAL A 157 -7.47 -4.70 -13.21
C VAL A 157 -8.82 -4.80 -12.49
N ASN A 158 -9.31 -3.66 -12.01
CA ASN A 158 -10.68 -3.49 -11.54
C ASN A 158 -11.47 -2.76 -12.64
N ASP A 159 -12.45 -3.43 -13.24
CA ASP A 159 -13.19 -2.92 -14.40
C ASP A 159 -13.88 -1.58 -14.12
N LYS A 160 -14.45 -1.39 -12.93
CA LYS A 160 -15.09 -0.14 -12.57
C LYS A 160 -14.11 1.03 -12.63
N PHE A 161 -12.97 0.89 -11.97
CA PHE A 161 -11.94 1.93 -11.94
C PHE A 161 -11.29 2.13 -13.32
N LEU A 162 -11.13 1.04 -14.10
CA LEU A 162 -10.62 1.12 -15.47
C LEU A 162 -11.55 1.96 -16.37
N ASN A 163 -12.87 1.74 -16.29
CA ASN A 163 -13.85 2.48 -17.07
C ASN A 163 -13.91 3.95 -16.63
N GLU A 164 -13.87 4.24 -15.33
CA GLU A 164 -13.77 5.61 -14.81
C GLU A 164 -12.54 6.35 -15.34
N LEU A 165 -11.39 5.68 -15.44
CA LEU A 165 -10.17 6.27 -15.99
C LEU A 165 -10.26 6.44 -17.51
N GLU A 166 -10.87 5.48 -18.22
CA GLU A 166 -11.08 5.61 -19.68
C GLU A 166 -12.00 6.77 -20.02
N GLU A 167 -13.10 6.94 -19.30
CA GLU A 167 -14.02 8.07 -19.48
C GLU A 167 -13.33 9.43 -19.27
N LYS A 168 -12.39 9.50 -18.31
CA LYS A 168 -11.67 10.74 -18.00
C LYS A 168 -10.51 11.04 -18.92
N LEU A 169 -9.75 10.03 -19.29
CA LEU A 169 -8.44 10.20 -19.91
C LEU A 169 -8.37 9.74 -21.37
N HIS A 170 -9.31 8.88 -21.80
CA HIS A 170 -9.27 8.22 -23.11
C HIS A 170 -7.91 7.52 -23.38
N PHE A 171 -7.34 6.91 -22.34
CA PHE A 171 -5.98 6.39 -22.35
C PHE A 171 -5.80 5.20 -23.30
N LYS A 172 -6.87 4.48 -23.67
CA LYS A 172 -6.82 3.38 -24.67
C LYS A 172 -6.41 3.86 -26.06
N SER A 173 -6.51 5.16 -26.33
CA SER A 173 -6.01 5.76 -27.57
C SER A 173 -4.48 5.80 -27.64
N ASP A 174 -3.78 5.78 -26.50
CA ASP A 174 -2.33 5.76 -26.43
C ASP A 174 -1.80 4.33 -26.41
N LYS A 175 -1.32 3.87 -27.56
CA LYS A 175 -0.83 2.50 -27.76
C LYS A 175 0.40 2.14 -26.92
N ARG A 176 1.06 3.13 -26.32
CA ARG A 176 2.21 2.92 -25.45
C ARG A 176 1.78 2.38 -24.06
N ILE A 177 0.52 2.55 -23.67
CA ILE A 177 0.01 2.09 -22.38
C ILE A 177 -0.37 0.62 -22.49
N LYS A 178 0.32 -0.24 -21.72
CA LYS A 178 0.19 -1.70 -21.75
C LYS A 178 -0.25 -2.25 -20.40
N PHE A 179 -1.46 -2.76 -20.32
CA PHE A 179 -1.90 -3.54 -19.15
C PHE A 179 -1.43 -4.98 -19.32
N VAL A 180 -0.42 -5.33 -18.57
CA VAL A 180 0.28 -6.65 -18.68
C VAL A 180 -0.48 -7.75 -17.95
N GLY A 181 -1.30 -7.39 -16.98
CA GLY A 181 -1.96 -8.33 -16.08
C GLY A 181 -1.12 -8.60 -14.81
N THR A 182 -1.50 -9.60 -14.05
CA THR A 182 -0.74 -10.02 -12.86
C THR A 182 0.38 -10.98 -13.24
N VAL A 183 1.53 -10.83 -12.60
CA VAL A 183 2.67 -11.73 -12.74
C VAL A 183 3.01 -12.26 -11.35
N TYR A 184 2.99 -13.58 -11.19
CA TYR A 184 3.40 -14.27 -9.98
C TYR A 184 4.62 -15.13 -10.28
N ASN A 185 5.54 -15.25 -9.34
CA ASN A 185 6.59 -16.24 -9.43
C ASN A 185 5.95 -17.64 -9.42
N GLN A 186 6.14 -18.38 -10.48
CA GLN A 186 5.81 -19.79 -10.58
C GLN A 186 7.08 -20.63 -10.49
#